data_a6b17beb6e10ce98f4845ccc3ba7dcd8
#
_entry.id   a6b17beb6e10ce98f4845ccc3ba7dcd8
#
_cell.length_a   1.000
_cell.length_b   1.000
_cell.length_c   1.000
_cell.angle_alpha   90.00
_cell.angle_beta   90.00
_cell.angle_gamma   90.00
#
_symmetry.space_group_name_H-M   'P 1'
#
loop_
_entity.id
_entity.type
_entity.pdbx_description
1 polymer ?
#
loop_
_entity_poly.entity_id
_entity_poly.type
_entity_poly.pdbx_seq_one_letter_code
_entity_poly.pdbx_strand_id
1 'polypeptide(L)'
;MSRILERSPAALPRRDEIVARLAASPPLESLLTADDIERQQLIGEQPLKPAAVLLLVVNHPEPAVVFTQRTAHLPDHAGQVSFPGGRCDAEDCSPEETALREAEEEVGIEPARVEILGRLPEYRTSTGYSVTPVVGWTEPPLEYRPDPQEVEAVFEVPLAFLLDPRNHRYESAFHRGRLRRFWAMPYGERYIWGATAGMLVTFQRILAGRAPA
;
A
#
# COMPACT_ATOMS: atom_id res chain seq x y z
N MET A 1 -9.08 -41.77 0.33
CA MET A 1 -8.65 -40.81 1.40
C MET A 1 -7.51 -39.99 0.85
N SER A 2 -7.85 -38.83 0.31
CA SER A 2 -6.89 -37.89 -0.30
C SER A 2 -6.29 -37.02 0.80
N ARG A 3 -4.99 -37.16 1.06
CA ARG A 3 -4.24 -36.26 1.96
C ARG A 3 -4.19 -34.89 1.30
N ILE A 4 -4.96 -33.95 1.82
CA ILE A 4 -4.76 -32.52 1.58
C ILE A 4 -3.38 -32.21 2.19
N LEU A 5 -2.39 -32.02 1.33
CA LEU A 5 -1.08 -31.49 1.72
C LEU A 5 -1.33 -30.05 2.20
N GLU A 6 -1.44 -29.87 3.51
CA GLU A 6 -1.31 -28.55 4.13
C GLU A 6 0.07 -28.01 3.74
N ARG A 7 0.09 -27.12 2.76
CA ARG A 7 1.31 -26.33 2.50
C ARG A 7 1.55 -25.48 3.75
N SER A 8 2.66 -25.76 4.44
CA SER A 8 3.17 -24.86 5.48
C SER A 8 3.11 -23.41 4.99
N PRO A 9 2.65 -22.46 5.80
CA PRO A 9 2.69 -21.06 5.41
C PRO A 9 4.12 -20.74 4.99
N ALA A 10 4.28 -20.15 3.80
CA ALA A 10 5.59 -19.71 3.35
C ALA A 10 6.16 -18.77 4.42
N ALA A 11 7.43 -18.96 4.78
CA ALA A 11 8.08 -18.08 5.74
C ALA A 11 7.96 -16.63 5.25
N LEU A 12 7.63 -15.73 6.16
CA LEU A 12 7.55 -14.31 5.82
C LEU A 12 8.91 -13.81 5.37
N PRO A 13 8.97 -12.93 4.36
CA PRO A 13 10.23 -12.39 3.88
C PRO A 13 10.89 -11.54 4.97
N ARG A 14 12.18 -11.74 5.15
CA ARG A 14 13.01 -10.90 6.01
C ARG A 14 13.34 -9.60 5.29
N ARG A 15 13.77 -8.61 6.05
CA ARG A 15 14.18 -7.29 5.54
C ARG A 15 15.07 -7.39 4.29
N ASP A 16 16.16 -8.16 4.36
CA ASP A 16 17.12 -8.29 3.26
C ASP A 16 16.53 -8.95 2.01
N GLU A 17 15.56 -9.86 2.21
CA GLU A 17 14.81 -10.46 1.12
C GLU A 17 13.87 -9.46 0.46
N ILE A 18 13.23 -8.57 1.23
CA ILE A 18 12.41 -7.48 0.69
C ILE A 18 13.27 -6.55 -0.16
N VAL A 19 14.42 -6.10 0.36
CA VAL A 19 15.38 -5.26 -0.39
C VAL A 19 15.79 -5.92 -1.69
N ALA A 20 16.21 -7.18 -1.65
CA ALA A 20 16.64 -7.91 -2.84
C ALA A 20 15.51 -8.05 -3.88
N ARG A 21 14.27 -8.28 -3.43
CA ARG A 21 13.10 -8.41 -4.31
C ARG A 21 12.69 -7.07 -4.93
N LEU A 22 12.74 -5.99 -4.16
CA LEU A 22 12.47 -4.64 -4.68
C LEU A 22 13.52 -4.23 -5.72
N ALA A 23 14.80 -4.47 -5.46
CA ALA A 23 15.90 -4.19 -6.40
C ALA A 23 15.82 -5.02 -7.69
N ALA A 24 15.31 -6.25 -7.61
CA ALA A 24 15.11 -7.15 -8.74
C ALA A 24 13.69 -7.08 -9.32
N SER A 25 12.93 -6.01 -9.00
CA SER A 25 11.55 -5.85 -9.46
C SER A 25 11.45 -5.98 -10.98
N PRO A 26 10.53 -6.81 -11.49
CA PRO A 26 10.35 -6.97 -12.92
C PRO A 26 9.78 -5.68 -13.53
N PRO A 27 9.84 -5.50 -14.86
CA PRO A 27 9.26 -4.35 -15.52
C PRO A 27 7.79 -4.13 -15.13
N LEU A 28 7.38 -2.85 -15.02
CA LEU A 28 6.03 -2.46 -14.60
C LEU A 28 4.93 -3.20 -15.39
N GLU A 29 5.13 -3.33 -16.70
CA GLU A 29 4.18 -3.97 -17.61
C GLU A 29 3.86 -5.41 -17.19
N SER A 30 4.83 -6.11 -16.60
CA SER A 30 4.66 -7.47 -16.10
C SER A 30 3.98 -7.56 -14.73
N LEU A 31 3.79 -6.43 -14.06
CA LEU A 31 3.12 -6.32 -12.76
C LEU A 31 1.68 -5.82 -12.87
N LEU A 32 1.33 -5.20 -14.02
CA LEU A 32 0.00 -4.65 -14.25
C LEU A 32 -1.06 -5.75 -14.23
N THR A 33 -2.16 -5.44 -13.54
CA THR A 33 -3.37 -6.26 -13.55
C THR A 33 -4.32 -5.76 -14.63
N ALA A 34 -5.37 -6.55 -14.94
CA ALA A 34 -6.43 -6.08 -15.83
C ALA A 34 -7.09 -4.79 -15.30
N ASP A 35 -7.19 -4.64 -13.98
CA ASP A 35 -7.67 -3.42 -13.32
C ASP A 35 -6.75 -2.22 -13.58
N ASP A 36 -5.44 -2.42 -13.50
CA ASP A 36 -4.46 -1.37 -13.78
C ASP A 36 -4.56 -0.88 -15.23
N ILE A 37 -4.70 -1.81 -16.17
CA ILE A 37 -4.84 -1.49 -17.60
C ILE A 37 -6.15 -0.73 -17.86
N GLU A 38 -7.29 -1.21 -17.31
CA GLU A 38 -8.58 -0.54 -17.45
C GLU A 38 -8.53 0.87 -16.84
N ARG A 39 -7.91 1.02 -15.68
CA ARG A 39 -7.74 2.31 -15.00
C ARG A 39 -6.86 3.26 -15.78
N GLN A 40 -5.72 2.79 -16.33
CA GLN A 40 -4.84 3.61 -17.17
C GLN A 40 -5.55 4.13 -18.42
N GLN A 41 -6.37 3.31 -19.07
CA GLN A 41 -7.19 3.71 -20.20
C GLN A 41 -8.22 4.79 -19.85
N LEU A 42 -8.77 4.73 -18.62
CA LEU A 42 -9.75 5.70 -18.15
C LEU A 42 -9.12 7.06 -17.77
N ILE A 43 -7.88 7.05 -17.27
CA ILE A 43 -7.15 8.26 -16.89
C ILE A 43 -6.67 9.01 -18.13
N GLY A 44 -6.30 8.26 -19.19
CA GLY A 44 -5.74 8.84 -20.42
C GLY A 44 -4.41 9.57 -20.17
N GLU A 45 -4.15 10.63 -20.96
CA GLU A 45 -2.92 11.44 -20.89
C GLU A 45 -3.04 12.68 -19.99
N GLN A 46 -3.98 12.70 -19.05
CA GLN A 46 -4.11 13.86 -18.18
C GLN A 46 -2.90 13.99 -17.23
N PRO A 47 -2.44 15.23 -16.97
CA PRO A 47 -1.36 15.45 -16.01
C PRO A 47 -1.80 14.98 -14.61
N LEU A 48 -1.03 14.07 -14.04
CA LEU A 48 -1.27 13.54 -12.70
C LEU A 48 -0.49 14.35 -11.67
N LYS A 49 -1.08 14.53 -10.50
CA LYS A 49 -0.42 15.16 -9.36
C LYS A 49 0.49 14.14 -8.68
N PRO A 50 1.77 14.45 -8.45
CA PRO A 50 2.65 13.54 -7.73
C PRO A 50 2.24 13.42 -6.27
N ALA A 51 2.33 12.21 -5.75
CA ALA A 51 2.09 11.88 -4.36
C ALA A 51 2.97 10.71 -3.95
N ALA A 52 3.21 10.54 -2.65
CA ALA A 52 3.92 9.38 -2.12
C ALA A 52 3.23 8.87 -0.85
N VAL A 53 3.35 7.56 -0.61
CA VAL A 53 2.82 6.91 0.57
C VAL A 53 3.87 5.99 1.18
N LEU A 54 3.84 5.82 2.49
CA LEU A 54 4.76 4.96 3.23
C LEU A 54 4.12 3.61 3.55
N LEU A 55 4.50 2.55 2.82
CA LEU A 55 4.24 1.18 3.19
C LEU A 55 5.28 0.77 4.26
N LEU A 56 4.98 1.05 5.52
CA LEU A 56 5.89 0.82 6.64
C LEU A 56 5.67 -0.55 7.26
N VAL A 57 6.69 -1.40 7.19
CA VAL A 57 6.73 -2.68 7.90
C VAL A 57 7.36 -2.49 9.27
N VAL A 58 6.64 -2.85 10.32
CA VAL A 58 7.12 -2.88 11.70
C VAL A 58 7.62 -4.29 12.03
N ASN A 59 8.86 -4.41 12.49
CA ASN A 59 9.54 -5.68 12.76
C ASN A 59 9.13 -6.28 14.11
N HIS A 60 7.84 -6.55 14.28
CA HIS A 60 7.37 -7.36 15.40
C HIS A 60 7.79 -8.84 15.23
N PRO A 61 7.66 -9.71 16.25
CA PRO A 61 7.80 -11.16 16.08
C PRO A 61 6.91 -11.72 14.96
N GLU A 62 5.74 -11.09 14.74
CA GLU A 62 4.90 -11.21 13.55
C GLU A 62 4.88 -9.83 12.87
N PRO A 63 5.68 -9.60 11.82
CA PRO A 63 5.76 -8.31 11.16
C PRO A 63 4.39 -7.83 10.69
N ALA A 64 4.16 -6.52 10.80
CA ALA A 64 2.90 -5.89 10.44
C ALA A 64 3.13 -4.62 9.62
N VAL A 65 2.11 -4.18 8.90
CA VAL A 65 2.13 -2.94 8.10
C VAL A 65 1.21 -1.92 8.74
N VAL A 66 1.68 -0.67 8.80
CA VAL A 66 0.95 0.47 9.36
C VAL A 66 -0.06 1.01 8.36
N PHE A 67 -1.27 1.30 8.85
CA PHE A 67 -2.34 1.96 8.10
C PHE A 67 -2.96 3.08 8.89
N THR A 68 -3.51 4.05 8.18
CA THR A 68 -4.38 5.09 8.70
C THR A 68 -5.82 4.85 8.25
N GLN A 69 -6.77 5.26 9.06
CA GLN A 69 -8.15 5.47 8.64
C GLN A 69 -8.41 6.96 8.65
N ARG A 70 -8.84 7.49 7.52
CA ARG A 70 -9.15 8.91 7.38
C ARG A 70 -10.42 9.26 8.13
N THR A 71 -10.46 10.48 8.68
CA THR A 71 -11.66 10.96 9.37
C THR A 71 -12.86 11.04 8.44
N ALA A 72 -14.06 10.85 9.00
CA ALA A 72 -15.31 10.82 8.23
C ALA A 72 -15.76 12.20 7.72
N HIS A 73 -15.19 13.29 8.24
CA HIS A 73 -15.58 14.65 7.87
C HIS A 73 -14.76 15.26 6.73
N LEU A 74 -13.72 14.57 6.25
CA LEU A 74 -12.93 15.04 5.13
C LEU A 74 -13.74 15.04 3.82
N PRO A 75 -13.55 16.05 2.95
CA PRO A 75 -14.28 16.15 1.69
C PRO A 75 -13.95 15.03 0.71
N ASP A 76 -12.72 14.53 0.76
CA ASP A 76 -12.24 13.48 -0.13
C ASP A 76 -11.80 12.25 0.67
N HIS A 77 -12.18 11.07 0.19
CA HIS A 77 -11.72 9.79 0.77
C HIS A 77 -12.09 9.56 2.24
N ALA A 78 -13.20 10.16 2.72
CA ALA A 78 -13.69 10.02 4.09
C ALA A 78 -13.83 8.57 4.53
N GLY A 79 -13.29 8.22 5.70
CA GLY A 79 -13.34 6.88 6.29
C GLY A 79 -12.53 5.80 5.56
N GLN A 80 -11.78 6.15 4.50
CA GLN A 80 -10.97 5.18 3.77
C GLN A 80 -9.71 4.78 4.55
N VAL A 81 -9.31 3.54 4.36
CA VAL A 81 -8.05 3.00 4.84
C VAL A 81 -6.95 3.26 3.81
N SER A 82 -5.85 3.86 4.24
CA SER A 82 -4.68 4.17 3.41
C SER A 82 -3.37 3.88 4.15
N PHE A 83 -2.27 3.88 3.43
CA PHE A 83 -0.96 4.11 4.03
C PHE A 83 -0.86 5.57 4.44
N PRO A 84 -0.04 5.93 5.46
CA PRO A 84 0.36 7.32 5.69
C PRO A 84 0.97 7.91 4.42
N GLY A 85 0.61 9.15 4.06
CA GLY A 85 1.16 9.79 2.89
C GLY A 85 0.22 10.79 2.22
N GLY A 86 0.78 11.58 1.31
CA GLY A 86 0.07 12.68 0.69
C GLY A 86 0.73 13.19 -0.58
N ARG A 87 0.49 14.45 -0.89
CA ARG A 87 1.02 15.13 -2.09
C ARG A 87 2.49 15.44 -1.91
N CYS A 88 3.24 15.36 -3.02
CA CYS A 88 4.57 15.92 -3.04
C CYS A 88 4.48 17.46 -3.00
N ASP A 89 5.17 18.07 -2.06
CA ASP A 89 5.37 19.50 -1.99
C ASP A 89 6.55 19.93 -2.86
N ALA A 90 6.64 21.22 -3.18
CA ALA A 90 7.69 21.76 -4.03
C ALA A 90 9.09 21.68 -3.38
N GLU A 91 9.13 21.60 -2.06
CA GLU A 91 10.33 21.47 -1.23
C GLU A 91 10.81 20.04 -1.10
N ASP A 92 9.94 19.05 -1.36
CA ASP A 92 10.30 17.62 -1.28
C ASP A 92 11.24 17.26 -2.44
N CYS A 93 12.47 16.84 -2.14
CA CYS A 93 13.46 16.46 -3.15
C CYS A 93 13.23 15.05 -3.73
N SER A 94 12.40 14.23 -3.06
CA SER A 94 12.14 12.84 -3.47
C SER A 94 10.79 12.32 -2.92
N PRO A 95 10.23 11.27 -3.53
CA PRO A 95 9.06 10.59 -2.98
C PRO A 95 9.27 10.02 -1.57
N GLU A 96 10.51 9.65 -1.21
CA GLU A 96 10.85 9.21 0.14
C GLU A 96 10.66 10.33 1.15
N GLU A 97 11.14 11.54 0.82
CA GLU A 97 10.98 12.71 1.69
C GLU A 97 9.50 13.03 1.89
N THR A 98 8.70 13.04 0.81
CA THR A 98 7.24 13.19 0.92
C THR A 98 6.62 12.14 1.84
N ALA A 99 6.93 10.86 1.60
CA ALA A 99 6.32 9.77 2.36
C ALA A 99 6.69 9.82 3.85
N LEU A 100 7.92 10.20 4.18
CA LEU A 100 8.41 10.34 5.56
C LEU A 100 7.81 11.56 6.25
N ARG A 101 7.77 12.72 5.57
CA ARG A 101 7.17 13.97 6.09
C ARG A 101 5.69 13.76 6.42
N GLU A 102 4.94 13.22 5.47
CA GLU A 102 3.51 12.96 5.65
C GLU A 102 3.26 11.94 6.77
N ALA A 103 4.10 10.89 6.90
CA ALA A 103 3.99 9.92 7.98
C ALA A 103 4.31 10.55 9.35
N GLU A 104 5.23 11.52 9.42
CA GLU A 104 5.49 12.28 10.65
C GLU A 104 4.30 13.18 11.00
N GLU A 105 3.76 13.91 10.02
CA GLU A 105 2.62 14.83 10.18
C GLU A 105 1.33 14.07 10.56
N GLU A 106 0.98 13.02 9.81
CA GLU A 106 -0.28 12.30 10.01
C GLU A 106 -0.30 11.41 11.26
N VAL A 107 0.84 10.76 11.58
CA VAL A 107 0.86 9.68 12.60
C VAL A 107 2.02 9.76 13.58
N GLY A 108 2.88 10.77 13.49
CA GLY A 108 3.99 11.01 14.43
C GLY A 108 5.15 10.03 14.30
N ILE A 109 5.34 9.40 13.15
CA ILE A 109 6.46 8.51 12.89
C ILE A 109 7.69 9.33 12.53
N GLU A 110 8.70 9.37 13.40
CA GLU A 110 9.94 10.08 13.17
C GLU A 110 10.71 9.51 11.97
N PRO A 111 11.07 10.33 10.95
CA PRO A 111 11.81 9.87 9.77
C PRO A 111 13.09 9.10 10.08
N ALA A 112 13.81 9.52 11.12
CA ALA A 112 15.06 8.88 11.55
C ALA A 112 14.89 7.43 12.04
N ARG A 113 13.66 7.01 12.35
CA ARG A 113 13.35 5.64 12.76
C ARG A 113 13.00 4.72 11.59
N VAL A 114 12.86 5.26 10.40
CA VAL A 114 12.43 4.51 9.22
C VAL A 114 13.61 4.26 8.30
N GLU A 115 13.93 3.00 8.07
CA GLU A 115 14.85 2.60 7.02
C GLU A 115 14.08 2.42 5.71
N ILE A 116 14.48 3.13 4.66
CA ILE A 116 13.89 2.97 3.33
C ILE A 116 14.48 1.73 2.65
N LEU A 117 13.63 0.78 2.28
CA LEU A 117 14.01 -0.45 1.61
C LEU A 117 13.94 -0.35 0.08
N GLY A 118 13.15 0.58 -0.45
CA GLY A 118 12.97 0.82 -1.88
C GLY A 118 11.59 1.36 -2.21
N ARG A 119 11.22 1.29 -3.50
CA ARG A 119 9.93 1.77 -4.02
C ARG A 119 9.21 0.65 -4.78
N LEU A 120 7.87 0.71 -4.77
CA LEU A 120 7.09 -0.02 -5.75
C LEU A 120 6.92 0.85 -7.02
N PRO A 121 6.53 0.24 -8.14
CA PRO A 121 6.11 0.99 -9.32
C PRO A 121 4.99 2.00 -8.99
N GLU A 122 4.99 3.14 -9.67
CA GLU A 122 3.97 4.16 -9.53
C GLU A 122 2.56 3.61 -9.77
N TYR A 123 1.65 4.01 -8.90
CA TYR A 123 0.24 3.67 -8.97
C TYR A 123 -0.58 4.89 -9.39
N ARG A 124 -1.14 4.86 -10.60
CA ARG A 124 -1.99 5.92 -11.11
C ARG A 124 -3.41 5.76 -10.58
N THR A 125 -3.93 6.76 -9.87
CA THR A 125 -5.29 6.73 -9.31
C THR A 125 -6.29 7.33 -10.27
N SER A 126 -7.54 6.87 -10.22
CA SER A 126 -8.65 7.49 -10.99
C SER A 126 -9.03 8.88 -10.46
N THR A 127 -8.45 9.32 -9.35
CA THR A 127 -8.64 10.64 -8.74
C THR A 127 -7.59 11.65 -9.17
N GLY A 128 -6.71 11.30 -10.12
CA GLY A 128 -5.76 12.24 -10.73
C GLY A 128 -4.40 12.31 -10.03
N TYR A 129 -4.00 11.26 -9.33
CA TYR A 129 -2.68 11.18 -8.69
C TYR A 129 -1.80 10.10 -9.30
N SER A 130 -0.48 10.37 -9.40
CA SER A 130 0.57 9.37 -9.56
C SER A 130 1.21 9.17 -8.19
N VAL A 131 0.92 8.02 -7.58
CA VAL A 131 1.37 7.71 -6.21
C VAL A 131 2.59 6.82 -6.27
N THR A 132 3.69 7.23 -5.64
CA THR A 132 4.88 6.40 -5.44
C THR A 132 4.79 5.70 -4.07
N PRO A 133 4.59 4.38 -4.01
CA PRO A 133 4.65 3.67 -2.73
C PRO A 133 6.10 3.44 -2.34
N VAL A 134 6.48 4.04 -1.21
CA VAL A 134 7.81 3.87 -0.59
C VAL A 134 7.70 2.76 0.45
N VAL A 135 8.58 1.78 0.37
CA VAL A 135 8.63 0.66 1.33
C VAL A 135 9.63 0.99 2.41
N GLY A 136 9.16 1.09 3.65
CA GLY A 136 9.96 1.36 4.83
C GLY A 136 9.98 0.19 5.80
N TRP A 137 10.97 0.18 6.66
CA TRP A 137 11.18 -0.77 7.75
C TRP A 137 11.50 -0.06 9.04
N THR A 138 10.96 -0.51 10.14
CA THR A 138 11.25 0.06 11.46
C THR A 138 11.21 -1.00 12.55
N GLU A 139 11.91 -0.73 13.64
CA GLU A 139 11.91 -1.57 14.83
C GLU A 139 10.88 -1.05 15.86
N PRO A 140 10.12 -1.95 16.52
CA PRO A 140 9.26 -1.56 17.62
C PRO A 140 10.08 -1.16 18.87
N PRO A 141 9.50 -0.43 19.85
CA PRO A 141 8.12 0.06 19.87
C PRO A 141 7.93 1.33 19.03
N LEU A 142 6.74 1.50 18.45
CA LEU A 142 6.30 2.74 17.85
C LEU A 142 5.20 3.37 18.72
N GLU A 143 5.28 4.67 18.91
CA GLU A 143 4.21 5.46 19.51
C GLU A 143 3.55 6.28 18.42
N TYR A 144 2.30 5.97 18.12
CA TYR A 144 1.53 6.73 17.14
C TYR A 144 0.89 7.95 17.77
N ARG A 145 0.98 9.08 17.07
CA ARG A 145 0.36 10.35 17.44
C ARG A 145 -0.46 10.87 16.25
N PRO A 146 -1.68 10.30 16.05
CA PRO A 146 -2.49 10.68 14.90
C PRO A 146 -2.90 12.15 14.98
N ASP A 147 -2.82 12.87 13.84
CA ASP A 147 -3.46 14.18 13.71
C ASP A 147 -4.99 13.98 13.66
N PRO A 148 -5.73 14.47 14.65
CA PRO A 148 -7.17 14.26 14.73
C PRO A 148 -7.96 14.99 13.63
N GLN A 149 -7.32 15.88 12.89
CA GLN A 149 -7.96 16.54 11.75
C GLN A 149 -8.01 15.64 10.52
N GLU A 150 -7.04 14.74 10.35
CA GLU A 150 -6.93 13.87 9.17
C GLU A 150 -7.14 12.40 9.48
N VAL A 151 -6.65 11.93 10.62
CA VAL A 151 -6.57 10.51 10.97
C VAL A 151 -7.50 10.18 12.14
N GLU A 152 -8.51 9.36 11.89
CA GLU A 152 -9.42 8.83 12.91
C GLU A 152 -8.76 7.72 13.73
N ALA A 153 -7.98 6.85 13.06
CA ALA A 153 -7.31 5.75 13.71
C ALA A 153 -6.02 5.34 12.97
N VAL A 154 -5.02 4.92 13.74
CA VAL A 154 -3.83 4.22 13.24
C VAL A 154 -3.92 2.78 13.71
N PHE A 155 -3.62 1.83 12.83
CA PHE A 155 -3.65 0.42 13.15
C PHE A 155 -2.64 -0.36 12.30
N GLU A 156 -2.33 -1.56 12.75
CA GLU A 156 -1.42 -2.45 12.06
C GLU A 156 -2.15 -3.70 11.58
N VAL A 157 -1.74 -4.21 10.42
CA VAL A 157 -2.25 -5.46 9.83
C VAL A 157 -1.09 -6.41 9.63
N PRO A 158 -1.17 -7.67 10.09
CA PRO A 158 -0.10 -8.64 9.93
C PRO A 158 0.34 -8.79 8.48
N LEU A 159 1.64 -8.72 8.23
CA LEU A 159 2.22 -8.89 6.91
C LEU A 159 1.83 -10.24 6.29
N ALA A 160 1.72 -11.29 7.13
CA ALA A 160 1.25 -12.61 6.70
C ALA A 160 -0.14 -12.57 6.07
N PHE A 161 -1.06 -11.77 6.64
CA PHE A 161 -2.41 -11.59 6.08
C PHE A 161 -2.36 -10.88 4.73
N LEU A 162 -1.57 -9.81 4.63
CA LEU A 162 -1.46 -8.98 3.43
C LEU A 162 -0.79 -9.70 2.26
N LEU A 163 0.15 -10.60 2.55
CA LEU A 163 0.87 -11.37 1.52
C LEU A 163 0.17 -12.67 1.11
N ASP A 164 -0.91 -13.06 1.78
CA ASP A 164 -1.68 -14.25 1.41
C ASP A 164 -2.69 -13.93 0.30
N PRO A 165 -2.51 -14.47 -0.93
CA PRO A 165 -3.41 -14.19 -2.04
C PRO A 165 -4.87 -14.61 -1.79
N ARG A 166 -5.13 -15.49 -0.81
CA ARG A 166 -6.49 -15.91 -0.43
C ARG A 166 -7.30 -14.79 0.21
N ASN A 167 -6.63 -13.77 0.74
CA ASN A 167 -7.24 -12.57 1.32
C ASN A 167 -7.47 -11.46 0.29
N HIS A 168 -6.93 -11.62 -0.93
CA HIS A 168 -7.08 -10.66 -2.02
C HIS A 168 -8.39 -10.94 -2.77
N ARG A 169 -9.36 -10.06 -2.64
CA ARG A 169 -10.63 -10.13 -3.36
C ARG A 169 -10.62 -9.18 -4.54
N TYR A 170 -11.07 -9.64 -5.68
CA TYR A 170 -11.29 -8.80 -6.85
C TYR A 170 -12.78 -8.53 -6.96
N GLU A 171 -13.17 -7.34 -6.58
CA GLU A 171 -14.57 -6.93 -6.46
C GLU A 171 -14.96 -5.94 -7.55
N SER A 172 -16.27 -5.71 -7.69
CA SER A 172 -16.80 -4.74 -8.63
C SER A 172 -17.95 -3.96 -8.02
N ALA A 173 -18.02 -2.65 -8.33
CA ALA A 173 -19.13 -1.79 -7.93
C ALA A 173 -19.48 -0.81 -9.04
N PHE A 174 -20.75 -0.42 -9.10
CA PHE A 174 -21.17 0.66 -9.99
C PHE A 174 -20.81 2.01 -9.38
N HIS A 175 -20.03 2.80 -10.11
CA HIS A 175 -19.70 4.16 -9.75
C HIS A 175 -19.90 5.09 -10.92
N ARG A 176 -20.71 6.14 -10.76
CA ARG A 176 -21.07 7.12 -11.81
C ARG A 176 -21.50 6.48 -13.13
N GLY A 177 -22.35 5.43 -13.04
CA GLY A 177 -22.93 4.75 -14.19
C GLY A 177 -21.98 3.76 -14.92
N ARG A 178 -20.81 3.48 -14.36
CA ARG A 178 -19.85 2.50 -14.91
C ARG A 178 -19.51 1.44 -13.89
N LEU A 179 -19.36 0.20 -14.34
CA LEU A 179 -18.83 -0.88 -13.53
C LEU A 179 -17.33 -0.61 -13.31
N ARG A 180 -16.92 -0.53 -12.05
CA ARG A 180 -15.51 -0.41 -11.64
C ARG A 180 -15.09 -1.68 -10.95
N ARG A 181 -13.93 -2.19 -11.29
CA ARG A 181 -13.32 -3.31 -10.60
C ARG A 181 -12.18 -2.81 -9.74
N PHE A 182 -11.94 -3.46 -8.62
CA PHE A 182 -10.89 -3.07 -7.67
C PHE A 182 -10.51 -4.22 -6.75
N TRP A 183 -9.30 -4.14 -6.24
CA TRP A 183 -8.84 -5.05 -5.20
C TRP A 183 -9.37 -4.63 -3.84
N ALA A 184 -9.67 -5.63 -2.99
CA ALA A 184 -10.06 -5.44 -1.60
C ALA A 184 -9.47 -6.53 -0.72
N MET A 185 -9.15 -6.16 0.53
CA MET A 185 -8.63 -7.04 1.58
C MET A 185 -9.34 -6.69 2.89
N PRO A 186 -10.53 -7.25 3.15
CA PRO A 186 -11.23 -7.04 4.42
C PRO A 186 -10.46 -7.68 5.57
N TYR A 187 -10.16 -6.90 6.63
CA TYR A 187 -9.48 -7.33 7.83
C TYR A 187 -10.24 -6.91 9.07
N GLY A 188 -10.94 -7.84 9.72
CA GLY A 188 -11.88 -7.53 10.80
C GLY A 188 -12.93 -6.52 10.33
N GLU A 189 -13.03 -5.40 11.06
CA GLU A 189 -13.93 -4.29 10.69
C GLU A 189 -13.31 -3.30 9.69
N ARG A 190 -12.05 -3.50 9.32
CA ARG A 190 -11.32 -2.63 8.37
C ARG A 190 -11.49 -3.14 6.96
N TYR A 191 -11.73 -2.22 6.04
CA TYR A 191 -11.89 -2.53 4.63
C TYR A 191 -10.80 -1.83 3.82
N ILE A 192 -9.73 -2.58 3.53
CA ILE A 192 -8.61 -2.11 2.71
C ILE A 192 -8.99 -2.35 1.26
N TRP A 193 -9.10 -1.29 0.43
CA TRP A 193 -9.56 -1.43 -0.94
C TRP A 193 -8.96 -0.39 -1.89
N GLY A 194 -9.27 -0.49 -3.18
CA GLY A 194 -8.90 0.49 -4.19
C GLY A 194 -7.37 0.60 -4.37
N ALA A 195 -6.85 1.81 -4.35
CA ALA A 195 -5.42 2.08 -4.57
C ALA A 195 -4.53 1.37 -3.53
N THR A 196 -4.91 1.42 -2.25
CA THR A 196 -4.16 0.79 -1.17
C THR A 196 -4.05 -0.71 -1.36
N ALA A 197 -5.17 -1.39 -1.65
CA ALA A 197 -5.15 -2.82 -1.92
C ALA A 197 -4.41 -3.17 -3.23
N GLY A 198 -4.52 -2.33 -4.27
CA GLY A 198 -3.78 -2.50 -5.52
C GLY A 198 -2.27 -2.45 -5.33
N MET A 199 -1.77 -1.49 -4.54
CA MET A 199 -0.36 -1.39 -4.18
C MET A 199 0.11 -2.61 -3.37
N LEU A 200 -0.71 -3.14 -2.44
CA LEU A 200 -0.41 -4.36 -1.70
C LEU A 200 -0.34 -5.59 -2.60
N VAL A 201 -1.23 -5.72 -3.58
CA VAL A 201 -1.17 -6.81 -4.58
C VAL A 201 0.13 -6.73 -5.37
N THR A 202 0.55 -5.52 -5.77
CA THR A 202 1.84 -5.30 -6.46
C THR A 202 3.01 -5.70 -5.56
N PHE A 203 3.01 -5.28 -4.30
CA PHE A 203 4.03 -5.65 -3.32
C PHE A 203 4.11 -7.18 -3.15
N GLN A 204 2.98 -7.84 -2.95
CA GLN A 204 2.92 -9.30 -2.83
C GLN A 204 3.50 -10.01 -4.07
N ARG A 205 3.19 -9.53 -5.29
CA ARG A 205 3.71 -10.12 -6.53
C ARG A 205 5.22 -9.99 -6.65
N ILE A 206 5.76 -8.82 -6.33
CA ILE A 206 7.21 -8.58 -6.30
C ILE A 206 7.88 -9.54 -5.33
N LEU A 207 7.35 -9.65 -4.10
CA LEU A 207 7.92 -10.54 -3.08
C LEU A 207 7.80 -12.03 -3.46
N ALA A 208 6.74 -12.43 -4.13
CA ALA A 208 6.56 -13.79 -4.61
C ALA A 208 7.49 -14.14 -5.80
N GLY A 209 8.12 -13.15 -6.44
CA GLY A 209 8.93 -13.36 -7.64
C GLY A 209 8.11 -13.85 -8.84
N ARG A 210 6.81 -13.57 -8.87
CA ARG A 210 5.89 -14.02 -9.92
C ARG A 210 5.61 -12.87 -10.89
N ALA A 211 5.91 -13.11 -12.17
CA ALA A 211 5.19 -12.43 -13.23
C ALA A 211 3.71 -12.87 -13.19
N PRO A 212 2.76 -12.00 -13.56
CA PRO A 212 1.35 -12.39 -13.68
C PRO A 212 1.22 -13.51 -14.72
N ALA A 213 0.34 -14.47 -14.40
CA ALA A 213 -0.07 -15.50 -15.35
C ALA A 213 -0.96 -14.90 -16.44
#